data_3d44e194c0bf4a11aabe60267b47c95e
#
_entry.id   3d44e194c0bf4a11aabe60267b47c95e
#
_cell.length_a   1.000
_cell.length_b   1.000
_cell.length_c   1.000
_cell.angle_alpha   90.00
_cell.angle_beta   90.00
_cell.angle_gamma   90.00
#
_symmetry.space_group_name_H-M   'P 1'
#
loop_
_entity.id
_entity.type
_entity.pdbx_description
1 polymer ?
#
loop_
_entity_poly.entity_id
_entity_poly.type
_entity_poly.pdbx_seq_one_letter_code
_entity_poly.pdbx_strand_id
1 'polypeptide(L)'
;MNGHDIADLIKPTAKSAGFDLCGIAPVRNFPELGRFPEWIAEGYAGEMKYLESRGENGKLRRASLHSVFPWARSVVVCAINYNTAHPHSTGFNGPTRGWISRYAWSREDYHDSVLRRLRQVEAKLKEAVCANPLLATSARSGAPLIETRSYVDTGPIVERVYAKYAGVGWLGKNTCLINQKVGSWLFLGVIVTSVELAADLPAPDRCGTCTRCIDACPTKALVAPYELDANKCISYLTIEKRGGVPEELREGMGRQVFGCDICQDVCPWNRKAPASDKPEFQAREGLVNPALAWLAEMSEEEFREKFRGSPIKRTKRSGLRRNALIAIGNSGDRSLMPIAERNSLDPDPVVSDAASWAKQQLLK
;
A
#
# COMPACT_ATOMS: atom_id res chain seq x y z
N MET A 1 19.21 30.92 -4.00
CA MET A 1 19.13 29.55 -3.44
C MET A 1 19.53 28.57 -4.53
N ASN A 2 20.35 27.61 -4.24
CA ASN A 2 20.66 26.51 -5.14
C ASN A 2 19.83 25.27 -4.78
N GLY A 3 20.02 24.14 -5.48
CA GLY A 3 19.27 22.91 -5.20
C GLY A 3 19.46 22.34 -3.79
N HIS A 4 20.58 22.67 -3.11
CA HIS A 4 20.81 22.33 -1.70
C HIS A 4 19.95 23.18 -0.77
N ASP A 5 19.93 24.51 -0.98
CA ASP A 5 19.15 25.42 -0.13
C ASP A 5 17.65 25.09 -0.17
N ILE A 6 17.13 24.68 -1.34
CA ILE A 6 15.73 24.25 -1.47
C ILE A 6 15.51 22.90 -0.79
N ALA A 7 16.43 21.94 -0.92
CA ALA A 7 16.33 20.66 -0.22
C ALA A 7 16.27 20.85 1.31
N ASP A 8 17.10 21.76 1.83
CA ASP A 8 17.15 22.11 3.25
C ASP A 8 15.87 22.82 3.73
N LEU A 9 15.15 23.50 2.84
CA LEU A 9 13.84 24.11 3.13
C LEU A 9 12.71 23.05 3.12
N ILE A 10 12.75 22.11 2.16
CA ILE A 10 11.66 21.16 1.93
C ILE A 10 11.54 20.14 3.08
N LYS A 11 12.65 19.64 3.63
CA LYS A 11 12.62 18.66 4.74
C LYS A 11 11.95 19.18 6.00
N PRO A 12 12.28 20.36 6.54
CA PRO A 12 11.54 20.96 7.65
C PRO A 12 10.08 21.24 7.32
N THR A 13 9.79 21.68 6.08
CA THR A 13 8.42 21.90 5.61
C THR A 13 7.60 20.61 5.64
N ALA A 14 8.15 19.48 5.17
CA ALA A 14 7.49 18.20 5.25
C ALA A 14 7.21 17.78 6.70
N LYS A 15 8.17 18.01 7.61
CA LYS A 15 7.98 17.77 9.03
C LYS A 15 6.86 18.64 9.62
N SER A 16 6.82 19.92 9.28
CA SER A 16 5.76 20.84 9.72
C SER A 16 4.39 20.48 9.12
N ALA A 17 4.34 19.90 7.92
CA ALA A 17 3.14 19.33 7.32
C ALA A 17 2.72 18.01 7.97
N GLY A 18 3.47 17.49 8.94
CA GLY A 18 3.16 16.29 9.72
C GLY A 18 3.71 14.98 9.16
N PHE A 19 4.63 15.01 8.19
CA PHE A 19 5.35 13.82 7.77
C PHE A 19 6.44 13.44 8.80
N ASP A 20 6.62 12.14 8.99
CA ASP A 20 7.64 11.61 9.92
C ASP A 20 9.01 11.53 9.24
N LEU A 21 9.03 11.30 7.94
CA LEU A 21 10.26 11.21 7.13
C LEU A 21 10.08 11.97 5.81
N CYS A 22 11.19 12.56 5.35
CA CYS A 22 11.28 13.19 4.04
C CYS A 22 12.68 13.03 3.48
N GLY A 23 12.77 12.75 2.19
CA GLY A 23 14.02 12.67 1.48
C GLY A 23 13.85 12.96 -0.01
N ILE A 24 14.96 13.09 -0.73
CA ILE A 24 14.99 13.48 -2.14
C ILE A 24 15.79 12.45 -2.93
N ALA A 25 15.17 11.90 -3.97
CA ALA A 25 15.82 11.01 -4.92
C ALA A 25 16.01 11.72 -6.27
N PRO A 26 17.12 11.46 -7.00
CA PRO A 26 17.25 11.89 -8.38
C PRO A 26 16.32 11.02 -9.27
N VAL A 27 15.90 11.54 -10.41
CA VAL A 27 15.23 10.71 -11.43
C VAL A 27 16.29 10.01 -12.28
N ARG A 28 16.39 8.68 -12.09
CA ARG A 28 17.35 7.82 -12.79
C ARG A 28 16.72 6.45 -13.08
N ASN A 29 17.38 5.65 -13.92
CA ASN A 29 17.04 4.25 -14.14
C ASN A 29 17.66 3.43 -13.00
N PHE A 30 16.85 3.13 -11.98
CA PHE A 30 17.28 2.27 -10.88
C PHE A 30 17.12 0.79 -11.25
N PRO A 31 18.00 -0.11 -10.73
CA PRO A 31 17.93 -1.55 -11.03
C PRO A 31 16.56 -2.17 -10.77
N GLU A 32 15.89 -1.77 -9.70
CA GLU A 32 14.57 -2.29 -9.33
C GLU A 32 13.48 -1.91 -10.35
N LEU A 33 13.63 -0.75 -11.01
CA LEU A 33 12.72 -0.35 -12.09
C LEU A 33 12.95 -1.19 -13.35
N GLY A 34 14.19 -1.66 -13.58
CA GLY A 34 14.53 -2.58 -14.66
C GLY A 34 13.88 -3.96 -14.47
N ARG A 35 13.72 -4.43 -13.23
CA ARG A 35 13.05 -5.70 -12.91
C ARG A 35 11.52 -5.66 -13.14
N PHE A 36 10.89 -4.48 -13.09
CA PHE A 36 9.45 -4.34 -13.18
C PHE A 36 8.84 -4.91 -14.49
N PRO A 37 9.42 -4.69 -15.70
CA PRO A 37 8.93 -5.31 -16.92
C PRO A 37 8.99 -6.85 -16.93
N GLU A 38 10.03 -7.43 -16.33
CA GLU A 38 10.19 -8.88 -16.19
C GLU A 38 9.13 -9.45 -15.26
N TRP A 39 8.89 -8.81 -14.11
CA TRP A 39 7.85 -9.16 -13.15
C TRP A 39 6.45 -9.15 -13.78
N ILE A 40 6.16 -8.18 -14.66
CA ILE A 40 4.92 -8.15 -15.46
C ILE A 40 4.88 -9.32 -16.44
N ALA A 41 5.98 -9.61 -17.14
CA ALA A 41 6.06 -10.69 -18.13
C ALA A 41 5.90 -12.09 -17.48
N GLU A 42 6.33 -12.26 -16.24
CA GLU A 42 6.13 -13.47 -15.44
C GLU A 42 4.68 -13.65 -14.96
N GLY A 43 3.79 -12.67 -15.23
CA GLY A 43 2.37 -12.71 -14.84
C GLY A 43 2.14 -12.45 -13.35
N TYR A 44 3.14 -11.99 -12.61
CA TYR A 44 3.06 -11.78 -11.16
C TYR A 44 2.14 -10.62 -10.75
N ALA A 45 1.72 -9.79 -11.71
CA ALA A 45 0.76 -8.70 -11.46
C ALA A 45 -0.69 -9.17 -11.29
N GLY A 46 -1.02 -10.41 -11.64
CA GLY A 46 -2.38 -10.91 -11.58
C GLY A 46 -3.34 -10.09 -12.45
N GLU A 47 -4.51 -9.73 -11.93
CA GLU A 47 -5.54 -8.97 -12.64
C GLU A 47 -5.32 -7.44 -12.61
N MET A 48 -4.19 -6.97 -12.07
CA MET A 48 -3.89 -5.53 -11.94
C MET A 48 -3.43 -4.91 -13.27
N LYS A 49 -4.31 -4.93 -14.29
CA LYS A 49 -4.03 -4.43 -15.65
C LYS A 49 -3.53 -2.98 -15.70
N TYR A 50 -3.86 -2.16 -14.71
CA TYR A 50 -3.35 -0.79 -14.60
C TYR A 50 -1.82 -0.72 -14.44
N LEU A 51 -1.17 -1.80 -13.99
CA LEU A 51 0.30 -1.92 -13.93
C LEU A 51 0.93 -2.13 -15.30
N GLU A 52 0.18 -2.66 -16.25
CA GLU A 52 0.63 -2.92 -17.62
C GLU A 52 0.51 -1.67 -18.52
N SER A 53 0.02 -0.55 -17.98
CA SER A 53 -0.17 0.68 -18.76
C SER A 53 1.15 1.17 -19.36
N ARG A 54 1.09 1.54 -20.67
CA ARG A 54 2.26 1.99 -21.45
C ARG A 54 2.16 3.47 -21.78
N GLY A 55 3.31 4.10 -21.90
CA GLY A 55 3.43 5.46 -22.44
C GLY A 55 3.40 5.47 -23.98
N GLU A 56 3.48 6.65 -24.59
CA GLU A 56 3.49 6.86 -26.04
C GLU A 56 4.68 6.13 -26.72
N ASN A 57 5.77 5.95 -26.02
CA ASN A 57 6.96 5.21 -26.49
C ASN A 57 6.84 3.69 -26.36
N GLY A 58 5.66 3.14 -26.01
CA GLY A 58 5.40 1.71 -25.84
C GLY A 58 5.99 1.10 -24.56
N LYS A 59 6.77 1.84 -23.76
CA LYS A 59 7.35 1.34 -22.52
C LYS A 59 6.33 1.37 -21.38
N LEU A 60 6.47 0.46 -20.41
CA LEU A 60 5.66 0.47 -19.20
C LEU A 60 5.88 1.77 -18.44
N ARG A 61 4.79 2.47 -18.10
CA ARG A 61 4.85 3.80 -17.46
C ARG A 61 5.62 3.79 -16.14
N ARG A 62 5.50 2.70 -15.35
CA ARG A 62 6.19 2.56 -14.07
C ARG A 62 7.65 2.10 -14.16
N ALA A 63 8.09 1.61 -15.33
CA ALA A 63 9.47 1.21 -15.54
C ALA A 63 10.44 2.39 -15.70
N SER A 64 9.93 3.56 -16.11
CA SER A 64 10.76 4.76 -16.26
C SER A 64 9.92 6.01 -16.08
N LEU A 65 10.25 6.82 -15.08
CA LEU A 65 9.53 8.06 -14.82
C LEU A 65 9.66 9.06 -15.98
N HIS A 66 10.80 9.09 -16.68
CA HIS A 66 10.99 9.93 -17.86
C HIS A 66 10.09 9.55 -19.05
N SER A 67 9.56 8.31 -19.09
CA SER A 67 8.61 7.92 -20.14
C SER A 67 7.25 8.59 -19.99
N VAL A 68 6.96 9.12 -18.81
CA VAL A 68 5.71 9.82 -18.48
C VAL A 68 5.94 11.31 -18.27
N PHE A 69 7.06 11.64 -17.63
CA PHE A 69 7.44 13.02 -17.29
C PHE A 69 8.88 13.28 -17.78
N PRO A 70 9.05 13.62 -19.06
CA PRO A 70 10.39 13.88 -19.64
C PRO A 70 11.15 15.00 -18.92
N TRP A 71 10.40 15.91 -18.30
CA TRP A 71 10.92 17.05 -17.55
C TRP A 71 11.37 16.72 -16.12
N ALA A 72 11.05 15.54 -15.59
CA ALA A 72 11.34 15.18 -14.21
C ALA A 72 12.85 15.11 -13.93
N ARG A 73 13.29 15.76 -12.85
CA ARG A 73 14.70 15.80 -12.39
C ARG A 73 14.85 15.17 -11.01
N SER A 74 13.90 15.45 -10.11
CA SER A 74 13.94 14.96 -8.73
C SER A 74 12.58 14.48 -8.27
N VAL A 75 12.59 13.61 -7.26
CA VAL A 75 11.40 13.14 -6.55
C VAL A 75 11.59 13.43 -5.07
N VAL A 76 10.75 14.29 -4.51
CA VAL A 76 10.63 14.45 -3.05
C VAL A 76 9.74 13.31 -2.55
N VAL A 77 10.24 12.52 -1.62
CA VAL A 77 9.51 11.40 -1.01
C VAL A 77 9.23 11.73 0.44
N CYS A 78 7.96 11.72 0.80
CA CYS A 78 7.49 11.92 2.16
C CYS A 78 6.85 10.62 2.67
N ALA A 79 7.10 10.29 3.94
CA ALA A 79 6.49 9.14 4.58
C ALA A 79 5.86 9.51 5.92
N ILE A 80 4.72 8.87 6.21
CA ILE A 80 3.97 9.11 7.44
C ILE A 80 3.61 7.78 8.09
N ASN A 81 3.89 7.68 9.40
CA ASN A 81 3.63 6.49 10.19
C ASN A 81 2.13 6.33 10.48
N TYR A 82 1.57 5.16 10.16
CA TYR A 82 0.19 4.80 10.47
C TYR A 82 0.06 3.70 11.53
N ASN A 83 1.16 3.31 12.15
CA ASN A 83 1.11 2.31 13.22
C ASN A 83 0.18 2.75 14.36
N THR A 84 -0.47 1.80 15.00
CA THR A 84 -1.36 2.07 16.14
C THR A 84 -0.93 1.25 17.36
N ALA A 85 -1.41 1.63 18.55
CA ALA A 85 -1.19 0.88 19.78
C ALA A 85 -2.02 -0.42 19.86
N HIS A 86 -2.96 -0.64 18.93
CA HIS A 86 -3.73 -1.88 18.89
C HIS A 86 -2.81 -3.09 18.59
N PRO A 87 -3.11 -4.26 19.17
CA PRO A 87 -2.44 -5.50 18.82
C PRO A 87 -2.51 -5.81 17.32
N HIS A 88 -1.65 -6.71 16.84
CA HIS A 88 -1.77 -7.25 15.49
C HIS A 88 -3.12 -7.94 15.29
N SER A 89 -3.73 -7.81 14.11
CA SER A 89 -5.01 -8.46 13.80
C SER A 89 -4.98 -9.97 14.08
N THR A 90 -3.87 -10.61 13.72
CA THR A 90 -3.64 -12.04 13.93
C THR A 90 -3.53 -12.44 15.40
N GLY A 91 -3.28 -11.50 16.31
CA GLY A 91 -3.19 -11.74 17.75
C GLY A 91 -4.54 -11.84 18.45
N PHE A 92 -5.65 -11.59 17.78
CA PHE A 92 -6.99 -11.72 18.37
C PHE A 92 -7.52 -13.16 18.25
N ASN A 93 -7.89 -13.75 19.38
CA ASN A 93 -8.25 -15.17 19.50
C ASN A 93 -9.73 -15.50 19.18
N GLY A 94 -10.57 -14.54 18.87
CA GLY A 94 -11.98 -14.81 18.55
C GLY A 94 -12.16 -15.50 17.18
N PRO A 95 -12.58 -16.77 17.08
CA PRO A 95 -12.72 -17.47 15.80
C PRO A 95 -13.75 -16.81 14.87
N THR A 96 -14.75 -16.15 15.42
CA THR A 96 -15.81 -15.45 14.69
C THR A 96 -15.41 -14.06 14.17
N ARG A 97 -14.12 -13.66 14.36
CA ARG A 97 -13.61 -12.33 14.01
C ARG A 97 -12.68 -12.39 12.80
N GLY A 98 -12.89 -11.48 11.86
CA GLY A 98 -12.05 -11.29 10.68
C GLY A 98 -10.81 -10.44 10.98
N TRP A 99 -9.82 -10.51 10.08
CA TRP A 99 -8.61 -9.71 10.15
C TRP A 99 -8.59 -8.70 9.00
N ILE A 100 -8.48 -7.42 9.35
CA ILE A 100 -8.29 -6.32 8.40
C ILE A 100 -6.87 -5.80 8.61
N SER A 101 -6.15 -5.57 7.51
CA SER A 101 -4.83 -4.96 7.54
C SER A 101 -4.88 -3.57 8.21
N ARG A 102 -3.90 -3.31 9.06
CA ARG A 102 -3.79 -2.11 9.91
C ARG A 102 -3.95 -0.80 9.15
N TYR A 103 -3.43 -0.72 7.92
CA TYR A 103 -3.51 0.50 7.11
C TYR A 103 -4.95 0.92 6.79
N ALA A 104 -5.88 -0.04 6.79
CA ALA A 104 -7.29 0.19 6.45
C ALA A 104 -8.16 0.50 7.67
N TRP A 105 -7.59 0.56 8.89
CA TRP A 105 -8.33 0.94 10.09
C TRP A 105 -8.60 2.44 10.20
N SER A 106 -7.83 3.25 9.49
CA SER A 106 -7.82 4.71 9.56
C SER A 106 -9.22 5.34 9.50
N ARG A 107 -9.41 6.42 10.26
CA ARG A 107 -10.65 7.21 10.27
C ARG A 107 -10.87 7.97 8.98
N GLU A 108 -9.78 8.33 8.29
CA GLU A 108 -9.79 9.00 7.00
C GLU A 108 -9.05 8.14 5.96
N ASP A 109 -9.44 8.25 4.70
CA ASP A 109 -8.69 7.63 3.61
C ASP A 109 -7.30 8.26 3.53
N TYR A 110 -6.27 7.43 3.62
CA TYR A 110 -4.89 7.90 3.62
C TYR A 110 -4.50 8.64 2.34
N HIS A 111 -5.14 8.30 1.20
CA HIS A 111 -4.90 9.03 -0.04
C HIS A 111 -5.21 10.53 0.11
N ASP A 112 -6.33 10.86 0.72
CA ASP A 112 -6.77 12.23 0.93
C ASP A 112 -5.90 12.95 1.98
N SER A 113 -5.65 12.28 3.11
CA SER A 113 -4.86 12.84 4.21
C SER A 113 -3.42 13.12 3.78
N VAL A 114 -2.75 12.16 3.14
CA VAL A 114 -1.36 12.31 2.68
C VAL A 114 -1.27 13.32 1.54
N LEU A 115 -2.20 13.28 0.57
CA LEU A 115 -2.20 14.23 -0.54
C LEU A 115 -2.39 15.68 -0.08
N ARG A 116 -3.27 15.91 0.90
CA ARG A 116 -3.48 17.24 1.50
C ARG A 116 -2.18 17.80 2.10
N ARG A 117 -1.41 16.95 2.79
CA ARG A 117 -0.09 17.31 3.35
C ARG A 117 0.95 17.53 2.27
N LEU A 118 0.98 16.68 1.22
CA LEU A 118 1.89 16.86 0.08
C LEU A 118 1.69 18.18 -0.62
N ARG A 119 0.44 18.62 -0.78
CA ARG A 119 0.13 19.93 -1.40
C ARG A 119 0.73 21.11 -0.64
N GLN A 120 0.87 21.03 0.68
CA GLN A 120 1.55 22.06 1.48
C GLN A 120 3.05 22.08 1.16
N VAL A 121 3.69 20.92 1.05
CA VAL A 121 5.11 20.80 0.69
C VAL A 121 5.32 21.25 -0.76
N GLU A 122 4.45 20.86 -1.68
CA GLU A 122 4.49 21.25 -3.09
C GLU A 122 4.34 22.77 -3.27
N ALA A 123 3.42 23.38 -2.53
CA ALA A 123 3.23 24.84 -2.56
C ALA A 123 4.50 25.58 -2.11
N LYS A 124 5.14 25.09 -1.03
CA LYS A 124 6.38 25.70 -0.54
C LYS A 124 7.55 25.51 -1.49
N LEU A 125 7.63 24.34 -2.17
CA LEU A 125 8.61 24.10 -3.23
C LEU A 125 8.43 25.13 -4.38
N LYS A 126 7.21 25.30 -4.84
CA LYS A 126 6.90 26.28 -5.92
C LYS A 126 7.25 27.71 -5.50
N GLU A 127 6.88 28.11 -4.29
CA GLU A 127 7.21 29.43 -3.73
C GLU A 127 8.72 29.67 -3.71
N ALA A 128 9.50 28.70 -3.19
CA ALA A 128 10.95 28.80 -3.10
C ALA A 128 11.64 28.91 -4.48
N VAL A 129 11.12 28.19 -5.49
CA VAL A 129 11.65 28.26 -6.86
C VAL A 129 11.27 29.59 -7.52
N CYS A 130 10.02 30.04 -7.36
CA CYS A 130 9.58 31.34 -7.92
C CYS A 130 10.35 32.54 -7.33
N ALA A 131 10.75 32.43 -6.06
CA ALA A 131 11.57 33.45 -5.40
C ALA A 131 13.04 33.44 -5.87
N ASN A 132 13.44 32.48 -6.70
CA ASN A 132 14.82 32.36 -7.17
C ASN A 132 14.96 32.35 -8.71
N PRO A 133 15.25 33.52 -9.30
CA PRO A 133 15.35 33.67 -10.77
C PRO A 133 16.39 32.74 -11.42
N LEU A 134 17.43 32.33 -10.71
CA LEU A 134 18.52 31.44 -11.25
C LEU A 134 18.04 30.02 -11.51
N LEU A 135 17.04 29.55 -10.81
CA LEU A 135 16.41 28.23 -11.04
C LEU A 135 15.27 28.30 -12.07
N ALA A 136 14.79 29.50 -12.34
CA ALA A 136 13.71 29.80 -13.30
C ALA A 136 14.20 29.88 -14.78
N THR A 137 15.48 29.68 -15.06
CA THR A 137 16.13 29.98 -16.34
C THR A 137 15.84 29.03 -17.51
N SER A 138 14.92 28.09 -17.41
CA SER A 138 14.49 27.28 -18.57
C SER A 138 13.14 27.65 -19.17
N ALA A 139 12.52 28.76 -18.75
CA ALA A 139 11.28 29.24 -19.34
C ALA A 139 11.53 29.91 -20.70
N ARG A 140 11.68 29.12 -21.75
CA ARG A 140 11.46 29.64 -23.12
C ARG A 140 9.95 29.80 -23.31
N SER A 141 9.52 31.08 -23.47
CA SER A 141 8.18 31.47 -23.91
C SER A 141 6.99 30.73 -23.29
N GLY A 142 6.47 31.22 -22.14
CA GLY A 142 5.13 30.89 -21.65
C GLY A 142 4.96 29.54 -20.92
N ALA A 143 6.00 28.76 -20.75
CA ALA A 143 5.94 27.52 -19.94
C ALA A 143 6.00 27.84 -18.44
N PRO A 144 5.36 27.02 -17.55
CA PRO A 144 5.48 27.21 -16.12
C PRO A 144 6.94 27.11 -15.66
N LEU A 145 7.34 28.00 -14.75
CA LEU A 145 8.70 28.05 -14.17
C LEU A 145 9.12 26.74 -13.48
N ILE A 146 8.14 25.95 -13.06
CA ILE A 146 8.33 24.67 -12.39
C ILE A 146 7.17 23.74 -12.73
N GLU A 147 7.50 22.52 -13.11
CA GLU A 147 6.53 21.44 -13.20
C GLU A 147 6.60 20.56 -11.97
N THR A 148 5.44 20.19 -11.43
CA THR A 148 5.30 19.29 -10.30
C THR A 148 4.08 18.39 -10.49
N ARG A 149 4.17 17.16 -9.94
CA ARG A 149 3.04 16.23 -9.82
C ARG A 149 3.14 15.49 -8.50
N SER A 150 2.09 15.55 -7.72
CA SER A 150 1.99 14.86 -6.42
C SER A 150 1.16 13.59 -6.53
N TYR A 151 1.64 12.50 -5.96
CA TYR A 151 0.97 11.20 -5.96
C TYR A 151 1.02 10.53 -4.60
N VAL A 152 -0.04 9.77 -4.32
CA VAL A 152 -0.15 8.84 -3.21
C VAL A 152 -0.72 7.55 -3.78
N ASP A 153 0.10 6.50 -3.94
CA ASP A 153 -0.25 5.16 -4.43
C ASP A 153 -0.84 5.08 -5.87
N THR A 154 -1.40 6.15 -6.39
CA THR A 154 -2.13 6.16 -7.67
C THR A 154 -1.30 6.62 -8.87
N GLY A 155 -0.05 7.01 -8.67
CA GLY A 155 0.82 7.56 -9.71
C GLY A 155 1.46 6.51 -10.63
N PRO A 156 1.98 6.95 -11.79
CA PRO A 156 2.77 6.10 -12.69
C PRO A 156 4.23 5.98 -12.20
N ILE A 157 4.42 5.77 -10.92
CA ILE A 157 5.71 5.73 -10.22
C ILE A 157 5.73 4.55 -9.24
N VAL A 158 6.90 3.95 -9.03
CA VAL A 158 7.11 2.95 -7.97
C VAL A 158 7.70 3.67 -6.76
N GLU A 159 6.81 4.22 -5.91
CA GLU A 159 7.19 5.10 -4.80
C GLU A 159 8.23 4.47 -3.87
N ARG A 160 8.12 3.18 -3.59
CA ARG A 160 9.05 2.46 -2.71
C ARG A 160 10.49 2.45 -3.23
N VAL A 161 10.68 2.40 -4.55
CA VAL A 161 12.02 2.49 -5.15
C VAL A 161 12.59 3.87 -4.92
N TYR A 162 11.83 4.93 -5.24
CA TYR A 162 12.29 6.29 -4.99
C TYR A 162 12.51 6.58 -3.51
N ALA A 163 11.71 6.00 -2.60
CA ALA A 163 11.90 6.11 -1.16
C ALA A 163 13.24 5.51 -0.68
N LYS A 164 13.68 4.39 -1.29
CA LYS A 164 15.02 3.83 -1.03
C LYS A 164 16.11 4.82 -1.42
N TYR A 165 16.02 5.38 -2.63
CA TYR A 165 17.03 6.30 -3.16
C TYR A 165 16.94 7.71 -2.59
N ALA A 166 15.86 8.04 -1.91
CA ALA A 166 15.68 9.24 -1.08
C ALA A 166 16.16 9.06 0.37
N GLY A 167 16.73 7.90 0.73
CA GLY A 167 17.20 7.64 2.09
C GLY A 167 16.09 7.46 3.13
N VAL A 168 14.82 7.39 2.72
CA VAL A 168 13.68 7.25 3.63
C VAL A 168 13.66 5.87 4.30
N GLY A 169 14.11 4.83 3.60
CA GLY A 169 14.22 3.47 4.09
C GLY A 169 14.76 2.53 3.01
N TRP A 170 14.89 1.26 3.30
CA TRP A 170 15.29 0.25 2.32
C TRP A 170 14.11 -0.65 1.92
N LEU A 171 14.22 -1.29 0.76
CA LEU A 171 13.28 -2.32 0.35
C LEU A 171 13.58 -3.60 1.12
N GLY A 172 12.61 -4.07 1.91
CA GLY A 172 12.72 -5.33 2.63
C GLY A 172 12.52 -6.55 1.73
N LYS A 173 12.95 -7.75 2.18
CA LYS A 173 12.71 -9.01 1.47
C LYS A 173 11.21 -9.29 1.28
N ASN A 174 10.32 -8.67 2.06
CA ASN A 174 8.87 -8.68 1.91
C ASN A 174 8.33 -7.61 0.95
N THR A 175 9.18 -6.95 0.20
CA THR A 175 8.89 -5.84 -0.72
C THR A 175 8.34 -4.56 -0.08
N CYS A 176 8.19 -4.49 1.24
CA CYS A 176 7.80 -3.27 1.94
C CYS A 176 9.00 -2.33 2.10
N LEU A 177 8.72 -1.02 2.17
CA LEU A 177 9.73 -0.06 2.62
C LEU A 177 9.91 -0.18 4.14
N ILE A 178 11.13 -0.28 4.61
CA ILE A 178 11.45 -0.40 6.04
C ILE A 178 12.37 0.74 6.44
N ASN A 179 12.05 1.41 7.55
CA ASN A 179 12.91 2.40 8.17
C ASN A 179 13.39 1.91 9.54
N GLN A 180 14.64 2.19 9.88
CA GLN A 180 15.26 1.71 11.12
C GLN A 180 14.56 2.22 12.39
N LYS A 181 13.99 3.43 12.35
CA LYS A 181 13.38 4.09 13.51
C LYS A 181 11.87 3.86 13.63
N VAL A 182 11.17 3.83 12.49
CA VAL A 182 9.69 3.80 12.46
C VAL A 182 9.11 2.52 11.88
N GLY A 183 9.96 1.55 11.52
CA GLY A 183 9.48 0.28 10.95
C GLY A 183 8.99 0.40 9.52
N SER A 184 8.00 -0.41 9.16
CA SER A 184 7.41 -0.45 7.80
C SER A 184 5.95 0.00 7.72
N TRP A 185 5.36 0.49 8.81
CA TRP A 185 4.00 1.00 8.87
C TRP A 185 3.92 2.42 8.32
N LEU A 186 4.23 2.58 7.01
CA LEU A 186 4.43 3.86 6.37
C LEU A 186 3.52 4.02 5.16
N PHE A 187 2.73 5.10 5.14
CA PHE A 187 2.18 5.64 3.90
C PHE A 187 3.23 6.48 3.21
N LEU A 188 3.28 6.38 1.89
CA LEU A 188 4.19 7.16 1.06
C LEU A 188 3.42 8.19 0.25
N GLY A 189 4.05 9.35 0.07
CA GLY A 189 3.61 10.33 -0.90
C GLY A 189 4.82 10.90 -1.62
N VAL A 190 4.67 11.22 -2.88
CA VAL A 190 5.78 11.70 -3.72
C VAL A 190 5.40 12.97 -4.46
N ILE A 191 6.37 13.86 -4.63
CA ILE A 191 6.29 15.02 -5.50
C ILE A 191 7.37 14.88 -6.56
N VAL A 192 6.97 14.61 -7.81
CA VAL A 192 7.86 14.65 -8.97
C VAL A 192 8.04 16.10 -9.37
N THR A 193 9.28 16.57 -9.60
CA THR A 193 9.56 17.97 -9.95
C THR A 193 10.58 18.08 -11.07
N SER A 194 10.45 19.15 -11.87
CA SER A 194 11.42 19.57 -12.89
C SER A 194 12.67 20.22 -12.31
N VAL A 195 12.68 20.51 -11.01
CA VAL A 195 13.82 21.12 -10.32
C VAL A 195 14.84 20.06 -9.96
N GLU A 196 16.11 20.31 -10.25
CA GLU A 196 17.21 19.50 -9.78
C GLU A 196 17.54 19.87 -8.34
N LEU A 197 17.11 18.99 -7.41
CA LEU A 197 17.34 19.14 -5.98
C LEU A 197 18.54 18.29 -5.55
N ALA A 198 19.22 18.70 -4.49
CA ALA A 198 20.25 17.89 -3.87
C ALA A 198 19.66 16.57 -3.36
N ALA A 199 20.11 15.47 -3.93
CA ALA A 199 19.63 14.13 -3.58
C ALA A 199 20.25 13.64 -2.28
N ASP A 200 19.47 12.88 -1.51
CA ASP A 200 19.95 12.15 -0.35
C ASP A 200 20.69 10.86 -0.75
N LEU A 201 21.43 10.29 0.19
CA LEU A 201 22.07 9.00 -0.02
C LEU A 201 21.04 7.86 0.14
N PRO A 202 21.13 6.81 -0.69
CA PRO A 202 20.26 5.64 -0.56
C PRO A 202 20.39 4.99 0.82
N ALA A 203 19.24 4.54 1.37
CA ALA A 203 19.24 3.80 2.62
C ALA A 203 19.89 2.40 2.40
N PRO A 204 20.85 1.99 3.25
CA PRO A 204 21.45 0.66 3.16
C PRO A 204 20.45 -0.43 3.54
N ASP A 205 20.53 -1.58 2.85
CA ASP A 205 19.75 -2.76 3.22
C ASP A 205 20.20 -3.31 4.58
N ARG A 206 19.22 -3.60 5.44
CA ARG A 206 19.44 -4.15 6.78
C ARG A 206 18.66 -5.45 7.03
N CYS A 207 18.16 -6.11 5.98
CA CYS A 207 17.51 -7.42 6.13
C CYS A 207 18.52 -8.53 6.48
N GLY A 208 19.76 -8.43 6.01
CA GLY A 208 20.81 -9.43 6.28
C GLY A 208 20.35 -10.85 5.93
N THR A 209 20.62 -11.81 6.81
CA THR A 209 20.25 -13.22 6.64
C THR A 209 18.80 -13.55 7.03
N CYS A 210 18.04 -12.60 7.59
CA CYS A 210 16.67 -12.84 8.07
C CYS A 210 15.72 -13.23 6.94
N THR A 211 14.91 -14.30 7.17
CA THR A 211 13.89 -14.83 6.24
C THR A 211 12.50 -14.87 6.82
N ARG A 212 12.28 -14.34 8.04
CA ARG A 212 11.02 -14.48 8.79
C ARG A 212 9.77 -14.15 7.99
N CYS A 213 9.79 -13.11 7.16
CA CYS A 213 8.64 -12.70 6.35
C CYS A 213 8.33 -13.73 5.24
N ILE A 214 9.36 -14.37 4.68
CA ILE A 214 9.23 -15.41 3.66
C ILE A 214 8.64 -16.66 4.30
N ASP A 215 9.22 -17.11 5.42
CA ASP A 215 8.83 -18.30 6.15
C ASP A 215 7.40 -18.20 6.70
N ALA A 216 6.99 -17.01 7.13
CA ALA A 216 5.66 -16.76 7.70
C ALA A 216 4.55 -16.59 6.65
N CYS A 217 4.87 -16.44 5.35
CA CYS A 217 3.87 -16.24 4.31
C CYS A 217 3.08 -17.53 4.05
N PRO A 218 1.79 -17.62 4.46
CA PRO A 218 1.07 -18.89 4.43
C PRO A 218 0.73 -19.35 3.01
N THR A 219 0.68 -18.43 2.06
CA THR A 219 0.41 -18.71 0.65
C THR A 219 1.68 -18.73 -0.22
N LYS A 220 2.86 -18.60 0.42
CA LYS A 220 4.16 -18.58 -0.26
C LYS A 220 4.24 -17.56 -1.41
N ALA A 221 3.61 -16.40 -1.20
CA ALA A 221 3.59 -15.32 -2.18
C ALA A 221 4.97 -14.65 -2.36
N LEU A 222 5.83 -14.68 -1.34
CA LEU A 222 7.22 -14.23 -1.44
C LEU A 222 8.05 -15.37 -2.04
N VAL A 223 8.16 -15.38 -3.37
CA VAL A 223 8.79 -16.46 -4.14
C VAL A 223 10.31 -16.45 -4.01
N ALA A 224 10.88 -15.28 -3.76
CA ALA A 224 12.29 -15.06 -3.45
C ALA A 224 12.44 -13.80 -2.59
N PRO A 225 13.60 -13.55 -1.96
CA PRO A 225 13.89 -12.26 -1.35
C PRO A 225 13.66 -11.11 -2.35
N TYR A 226 12.88 -10.11 -1.93
CA TYR A 226 12.52 -8.92 -2.72
C TYR A 226 11.59 -9.19 -3.91
N GLU A 227 11.03 -10.39 -4.02
CA GLU A 227 10.18 -10.81 -5.13
C GLU A 227 8.86 -11.38 -4.65
N LEU A 228 7.75 -10.85 -5.18
CA LEU A 228 6.38 -11.18 -4.79
C LEU A 228 5.57 -11.60 -6.02
N ASP A 229 4.97 -12.78 -5.97
CA ASP A 229 3.89 -13.19 -6.88
C ASP A 229 2.56 -12.69 -6.28
N ALA A 230 1.97 -11.65 -6.90
CA ALA A 230 0.72 -11.09 -6.41
C ALA A 230 -0.44 -12.11 -6.47
N ASN A 231 -0.43 -13.06 -7.43
CA ASN A 231 -1.49 -14.06 -7.54
C ASN A 231 -1.67 -14.91 -6.28
N LYS A 232 -0.61 -15.05 -5.48
CA LYS A 232 -0.61 -15.77 -4.21
C LYS A 232 -0.73 -14.84 -3.00
N CYS A 233 -0.48 -13.53 -3.17
CA CYS A 233 -0.48 -12.60 -2.04
C CYS A 233 -1.89 -12.38 -1.48
N ILE A 234 -2.10 -12.65 -0.20
CA ILE A 234 -3.39 -12.46 0.46
C ILE A 234 -3.90 -11.02 0.33
N SER A 235 -2.99 -10.04 0.33
CA SER A 235 -3.35 -8.64 0.12
C SER A 235 -4.00 -8.45 -1.27
N TYR A 236 -3.39 -9.00 -2.32
CA TYR A 236 -3.98 -8.99 -3.67
C TYR A 236 -5.30 -9.77 -3.72
N LEU A 237 -5.33 -10.99 -3.19
CA LEU A 237 -6.52 -11.84 -3.22
C LEU A 237 -7.73 -11.20 -2.55
N THR A 238 -7.50 -10.45 -1.47
CA THR A 238 -8.58 -9.80 -0.70
C THR A 238 -8.95 -8.42 -1.22
N ILE A 239 -8.09 -7.73 -1.97
CA ILE A 239 -8.31 -6.33 -2.40
C ILE A 239 -8.60 -6.24 -3.90
N GLU A 240 -7.76 -6.86 -4.73
CA GLU A 240 -7.74 -6.65 -6.19
C GLU A 240 -8.45 -7.74 -6.98
N LYS A 241 -8.38 -8.99 -6.52
CA LYS A 241 -9.00 -10.14 -7.17
C LYS A 241 -10.52 -9.99 -7.24
N ARG A 242 -11.10 -10.06 -8.45
CA ARG A 242 -12.56 -9.82 -8.66
C ARG A 242 -13.40 -11.08 -8.66
N GLY A 243 -12.92 -12.15 -9.26
CA GLY A 243 -13.60 -13.45 -9.28
C GLY A 243 -13.39 -14.26 -8.01
N GLY A 244 -13.66 -15.57 -8.10
CA GLY A 244 -13.37 -16.54 -7.04
C GLY A 244 -11.88 -16.59 -6.71
N VAL A 245 -11.56 -16.91 -5.46
CA VAL A 245 -10.20 -17.21 -5.03
C VAL A 245 -9.92 -18.68 -5.34
N PRO A 246 -8.75 -19.04 -5.92
CA PRO A 246 -8.37 -20.43 -6.12
C PRO A 246 -8.47 -21.24 -4.82
N GLU A 247 -9.03 -22.44 -4.90
CA GLU A 247 -9.38 -23.23 -3.70
C GLU A 247 -8.14 -23.56 -2.87
N GLU A 248 -7.03 -23.87 -3.53
CA GLU A 248 -5.74 -24.21 -2.92
C GLU A 248 -5.13 -23.04 -2.10
N LEU A 249 -5.60 -21.81 -2.29
CA LEU A 249 -5.13 -20.64 -1.54
C LEU A 249 -6.04 -20.27 -0.36
N ARG A 250 -7.31 -20.77 -0.35
CA ARG A 250 -8.32 -20.32 0.61
C ARG A 250 -7.95 -20.66 2.06
N GLU A 251 -7.41 -21.84 2.30
CA GLU A 251 -6.96 -22.23 3.65
C GLU A 251 -5.83 -21.31 4.13
N GLY A 252 -4.83 -21.05 3.28
CA GLY A 252 -3.71 -20.15 3.59
C GLY A 252 -4.11 -18.70 3.86
N MET A 253 -5.29 -18.25 3.39
CA MET A 253 -5.79 -16.90 3.71
C MET A 253 -6.15 -16.74 5.19
N GLY A 254 -6.40 -17.84 5.92
CA GLY A 254 -6.83 -17.74 7.30
C GLY A 254 -8.09 -16.89 7.45
N ARG A 255 -8.10 -15.97 8.40
CA ARG A 255 -9.23 -15.05 8.63
C ARG A 255 -9.02 -13.64 8.03
N GLN A 256 -8.14 -13.50 7.06
CA GLN A 256 -7.91 -12.22 6.38
C GLN A 256 -9.12 -11.86 5.50
N VAL A 257 -9.74 -10.73 5.78
CA VAL A 257 -10.90 -10.25 5.02
C VAL A 257 -10.56 -9.04 4.15
N PHE A 258 -9.50 -8.30 4.51
CA PHE A 258 -9.00 -7.18 3.71
C PHE A 258 -7.52 -6.89 4.01
N GLY A 259 -6.66 -7.00 3.01
CA GLY A 259 -5.22 -6.85 3.16
C GLY A 259 -4.59 -7.97 3.99
N CYS A 260 -3.29 -7.86 4.24
CA CYS A 260 -2.54 -8.82 5.03
C CYS A 260 -1.28 -8.16 5.61
N ASP A 261 -1.10 -8.28 6.92
CA ASP A 261 0.05 -7.71 7.62
C ASP A 261 1.09 -8.75 8.06
N ILE A 262 0.88 -10.05 7.80
CA ILE A 262 1.70 -11.14 8.36
C ILE A 262 3.20 -10.90 8.15
N CYS A 263 3.62 -10.54 6.95
CA CYS A 263 5.04 -10.30 6.64
C CYS A 263 5.61 -9.06 7.35
N GLN A 264 4.78 -8.09 7.72
CA GLN A 264 5.15 -6.93 8.52
C GLN A 264 5.12 -7.25 10.02
N ASP A 265 4.13 -8.02 10.49
CA ASP A 265 3.98 -8.44 11.89
C ASP A 265 5.21 -9.21 12.40
N VAL A 266 5.75 -10.11 11.58
CA VAL A 266 6.93 -10.92 11.95
C VAL A 266 8.26 -10.17 11.76
N CYS A 267 8.24 -9.00 11.14
CA CYS A 267 9.45 -8.24 10.84
C CYS A 267 10.09 -7.69 12.13
N PRO A 268 11.39 -8.00 12.39
CA PRO A 268 12.05 -7.50 13.61
C PRO A 268 12.06 -5.98 13.73
N TRP A 269 12.05 -5.27 12.60
CA TRP A 269 12.08 -3.81 12.58
C TRP A 269 10.76 -3.17 13.02
N ASN A 270 9.66 -3.95 13.04
CA ASN A 270 8.36 -3.47 13.52
C ASN A 270 8.14 -3.68 15.02
N ARG A 271 8.98 -4.47 15.71
CA ARG A 271 8.79 -4.77 17.14
C ARG A 271 8.80 -3.55 18.06
N LYS A 272 9.57 -2.52 17.70
CA LYS A 272 9.72 -1.27 18.45
C LYS A 272 9.27 -0.07 17.63
N ALA A 273 8.53 -0.29 16.53
CA ALA A 273 7.97 0.80 15.74
C ALA A 273 7.00 1.63 16.61
N PRO A 274 7.18 2.95 16.70
CA PRO A 274 6.31 3.79 17.52
C PRO A 274 4.88 3.78 16.97
N ALA A 275 3.89 3.92 17.83
CA ALA A 275 2.53 4.22 17.40
C ALA A 275 2.45 5.66 16.86
N SER A 276 1.58 5.88 15.89
CA SER A 276 1.27 7.21 15.37
C SER A 276 0.42 7.98 16.36
N ASP A 277 0.71 9.25 16.52
CA ASP A 277 -0.07 10.23 17.29
C ASP A 277 -1.16 10.93 16.46
N LYS A 278 -1.23 10.63 15.17
CA LYS A 278 -2.11 11.32 14.22
C LYS A 278 -3.55 10.83 14.34
N PRO A 279 -4.52 11.74 14.67
CA PRO A 279 -5.91 11.33 14.92
C PRO A 279 -6.60 10.64 13.74
N GLU A 280 -6.28 11.04 12.50
CA GLU A 280 -6.84 10.47 11.28
C GLU A 280 -6.43 9.01 11.03
N PHE A 281 -5.30 8.58 11.59
CA PHE A 281 -4.80 7.20 11.47
C PHE A 281 -5.18 6.31 12.66
N GLN A 282 -5.87 6.86 13.66
CA GLN A 282 -6.44 6.04 14.73
C GLN A 282 -7.52 5.11 14.18
N ALA A 283 -7.66 3.95 14.82
CA ALA A 283 -8.59 2.93 14.35
C ALA A 283 -10.04 3.43 14.40
N ARG A 284 -10.76 3.21 13.30
CA ARG A 284 -12.20 3.41 13.21
C ARG A 284 -12.90 2.32 14.02
N GLU A 285 -13.88 2.71 14.82
CA GLU A 285 -14.66 1.76 15.60
C GLU A 285 -15.26 0.65 14.71
N GLY A 286 -15.15 -0.59 15.19
CA GLY A 286 -15.67 -1.79 14.53
C GLY A 286 -14.81 -2.31 13.36
N LEU A 287 -13.66 -1.67 13.01
CA LEU A 287 -12.77 -2.18 11.96
C LEU A 287 -11.58 -2.99 12.50
N VAL A 288 -11.29 -2.89 13.78
CA VAL A 288 -10.31 -3.78 14.41
C VAL A 288 -11.00 -5.11 14.70
N ASN A 289 -10.69 -6.13 13.94
CA ASN A 289 -11.26 -7.47 14.05
C ASN A 289 -12.81 -7.51 14.05
N PRO A 290 -13.47 -7.13 12.95
CA PRO A 290 -14.93 -7.13 12.83
C PRO A 290 -15.53 -8.54 12.86
N ALA A 291 -16.81 -8.65 13.21
CA ALA A 291 -17.55 -9.91 13.16
C ALA A 291 -17.65 -10.42 11.71
N LEU A 292 -17.28 -11.69 11.48
CA LEU A 292 -17.33 -12.32 10.15
C LEU A 292 -18.79 -12.40 9.64
N ALA A 293 -19.75 -12.71 10.51
CA ALA A 293 -21.16 -12.74 10.17
C ALA A 293 -21.65 -11.41 9.60
N TRP A 294 -21.31 -10.30 10.25
CA TRP A 294 -21.67 -8.96 9.76
C TRP A 294 -21.08 -8.66 8.37
N LEU A 295 -19.82 -9.00 8.14
CA LEU A 295 -19.17 -8.77 6.84
C LEU A 295 -19.77 -9.66 5.73
N ALA A 296 -20.11 -10.92 6.05
CA ALA A 296 -20.67 -11.87 5.09
C ALA A 296 -22.07 -11.50 4.64
N GLU A 297 -22.88 -10.90 5.53
CA GLU A 297 -24.30 -10.56 5.29
C GLU A 297 -24.54 -9.08 5.02
N MET A 298 -23.48 -8.28 4.90
CA MET A 298 -23.55 -6.83 4.72
C MET A 298 -24.35 -6.43 3.48
N SER A 299 -25.31 -5.51 3.65
CA SER A 299 -26.07 -4.93 2.54
C SER A 299 -25.22 -3.96 1.70
N GLU A 300 -25.72 -3.56 0.53
CA GLU A 300 -25.04 -2.57 -0.32
C GLU A 300 -25.03 -1.19 0.34
N GLU A 301 -26.13 -0.82 1.02
CA GLU A 301 -26.28 0.44 1.73
C GLU A 301 -25.28 0.53 2.89
N GLU A 302 -25.20 -0.52 3.73
CA GLU A 302 -24.24 -0.61 4.84
C GLU A 302 -22.80 -0.53 4.33
N PHE A 303 -22.48 -1.24 3.23
CA PHE A 303 -21.12 -1.20 2.63
C PHE A 303 -20.77 0.22 2.20
N ARG A 304 -21.67 0.91 1.50
CA ARG A 304 -21.43 2.29 1.04
C ARG A 304 -21.29 3.27 2.20
N GLU A 305 -22.12 3.14 3.21
CA GLU A 305 -22.09 4.02 4.38
C GLU A 305 -20.85 3.77 5.23
N LYS A 306 -20.63 2.53 5.65
CA LYS A 306 -19.56 2.16 6.59
C LYS A 306 -18.16 2.39 6.02
N PHE A 307 -17.99 2.15 4.72
CA PHE A 307 -16.68 2.29 4.05
C PHE A 307 -16.53 3.56 3.21
N ARG A 308 -17.39 4.55 3.41
CA ARG A 308 -17.21 5.89 2.82
C ARG A 308 -15.87 6.47 3.30
N GLY A 309 -15.02 6.93 2.35
CA GLY A 309 -13.70 7.46 2.68
C GLY A 309 -12.79 6.40 3.36
N SER A 310 -12.85 5.15 2.88
CA SER A 310 -12.00 4.06 3.34
C SER A 310 -11.43 3.29 2.13
N PRO A 311 -10.17 2.83 2.19
CA PRO A 311 -9.58 2.01 1.13
C PRO A 311 -10.31 0.67 0.95
N ILE A 312 -11.11 0.21 1.94
CA ILE A 312 -11.89 -1.03 1.87
C ILE A 312 -12.86 -1.03 0.69
N LYS A 313 -13.31 0.12 0.23
CA LYS A 313 -14.14 0.25 -0.99
C LYS A 313 -13.53 -0.41 -2.23
N ARG A 314 -12.20 -0.55 -2.25
CA ARG A 314 -11.46 -1.14 -3.38
C ARG A 314 -11.89 -2.59 -3.65
N THR A 315 -12.15 -3.38 -2.61
CA THR A 315 -12.54 -4.79 -2.76
C THR A 315 -13.95 -4.98 -3.32
N LYS A 316 -14.81 -3.94 -3.30
CA LYS A 316 -16.24 -4.01 -3.56
C LYS A 316 -16.98 -4.86 -2.53
N ARG A 317 -18.31 -4.74 -2.44
CA ARG A 317 -19.12 -5.51 -1.50
C ARG A 317 -19.01 -7.01 -1.73
N SER A 318 -19.13 -7.46 -2.98
CA SER A 318 -19.03 -8.88 -3.34
C SER A 318 -17.69 -9.49 -2.89
N GLY A 319 -16.56 -8.82 -3.16
CA GLY A 319 -15.24 -9.28 -2.73
C GLY A 319 -15.09 -9.32 -1.21
N LEU A 320 -15.64 -8.34 -0.47
CA LEU A 320 -15.58 -8.34 1.00
C LEU A 320 -16.40 -9.50 1.60
N ARG A 321 -17.60 -9.75 1.09
CA ARG A 321 -18.45 -10.88 1.49
C ARG A 321 -17.78 -12.21 1.18
N ARG A 322 -17.23 -12.38 -0.03
CA ARG A 322 -16.43 -13.56 -0.41
C ARG A 322 -15.29 -13.81 0.58
N ASN A 323 -14.52 -12.78 0.92
CA ASN A 323 -13.40 -12.90 1.84
C ASN A 323 -13.87 -13.29 3.25
N ALA A 324 -14.97 -12.71 3.72
CA ALA A 324 -15.57 -13.05 5.02
C ALA A 324 -16.05 -14.50 5.06
N LEU A 325 -16.63 -15.02 3.97
CA LEU A 325 -17.07 -16.41 3.86
C LEU A 325 -15.88 -17.38 3.85
N ILE A 326 -14.80 -17.07 3.13
CA ILE A 326 -13.56 -17.86 3.20
C ILE A 326 -13.02 -17.87 4.65
N ALA A 327 -13.02 -16.71 5.32
CA ALA A 327 -12.60 -16.60 6.71
C ALA A 327 -13.52 -17.38 7.67
N ILE A 328 -14.81 -17.48 7.39
CA ILE A 328 -15.77 -18.35 8.12
C ILE A 328 -15.39 -19.82 7.97
N GLY A 329 -15.07 -20.28 6.76
CA GLY A 329 -14.59 -21.64 6.54
C GLY A 329 -13.30 -21.95 7.32
N ASN A 330 -12.38 -20.99 7.38
CA ASN A 330 -11.12 -21.10 8.10
C ASN A 330 -11.26 -20.93 9.63
N SER A 331 -12.41 -20.51 10.13
CA SER A 331 -12.63 -20.25 11.57
C SER A 331 -12.71 -21.54 12.41
N GLY A 332 -13.16 -22.65 11.81
CA GLY A 332 -13.50 -23.88 12.51
C GLY A 332 -14.71 -23.74 13.45
N ASP A 333 -15.38 -22.59 13.49
CA ASP A 333 -16.48 -22.33 14.40
C ASP A 333 -17.83 -22.68 13.74
N ARG A 334 -18.37 -23.84 14.11
CA ARG A 334 -19.64 -24.36 13.59
C ARG A 334 -20.86 -23.45 13.88
N SER A 335 -20.75 -22.52 14.83
CA SER A 335 -21.82 -21.53 15.07
C SER A 335 -22.07 -20.62 13.86
N LEU A 336 -21.09 -20.52 12.94
CA LEU A 336 -21.19 -19.76 11.69
C LEU A 336 -21.79 -20.56 10.52
N MET A 337 -22.11 -21.86 10.72
CA MET A 337 -22.73 -22.70 9.68
C MET A 337 -23.98 -22.07 9.05
N PRO A 338 -24.96 -21.53 9.84
CA PRO A 338 -26.17 -20.93 9.25
C PRO A 338 -25.86 -19.75 8.31
N ILE A 339 -24.75 -19.02 8.55
CA ILE A 339 -24.29 -17.93 7.67
C ILE A 339 -23.81 -18.51 6.32
N ALA A 340 -22.97 -19.56 6.37
CA ALA A 340 -22.48 -20.21 5.17
C ALA A 340 -23.62 -20.84 4.35
N GLU A 341 -24.60 -21.47 5.02
CA GLU A 341 -25.77 -22.06 4.37
C GLU A 341 -26.62 -21.02 3.62
N ARG A 342 -27.00 -19.92 4.27
CA ARG A 342 -27.78 -18.85 3.60
C ARG A 342 -27.05 -18.27 2.40
N ASN A 343 -25.74 -17.98 2.55
CA ASN A 343 -24.95 -17.37 1.49
C ASN A 343 -24.58 -18.36 0.36
N SER A 344 -24.70 -19.68 0.55
CA SER A 344 -24.51 -20.66 -0.54
C SER A 344 -25.61 -20.58 -1.61
N LEU A 345 -26.71 -19.92 -1.30
CA LEU A 345 -27.83 -19.64 -2.22
C LEU A 345 -27.80 -18.20 -2.78
N ASP A 346 -26.74 -17.44 -2.52
CA ASP A 346 -26.61 -16.07 -3.00
C ASP A 346 -26.58 -16.02 -4.53
N PRO A 347 -27.28 -15.08 -5.18
CA PRO A 347 -27.28 -14.93 -6.64
C PRO A 347 -25.91 -14.52 -7.21
N ASP A 348 -25.01 -13.95 -6.40
CA ASP A 348 -23.64 -13.65 -6.80
C ASP A 348 -22.80 -14.94 -6.74
N PRO A 349 -22.33 -15.44 -7.90
CA PRO A 349 -21.59 -16.70 -7.97
C PRO A 349 -20.28 -16.67 -7.18
N VAL A 350 -19.68 -15.50 -6.99
CA VAL A 350 -18.44 -15.34 -6.22
C VAL A 350 -18.70 -15.53 -4.72
N VAL A 351 -19.87 -15.08 -4.26
CA VAL A 351 -20.30 -15.21 -2.87
C VAL A 351 -20.77 -16.65 -2.59
N SER A 352 -21.63 -17.22 -3.47
CA SER A 352 -22.16 -18.58 -3.27
C SER A 352 -21.10 -19.66 -3.34
N ASP A 353 -20.06 -19.50 -4.21
CA ASP A 353 -18.92 -20.41 -4.28
C ASP A 353 -18.09 -20.39 -2.96
N ALA A 354 -17.78 -19.20 -2.44
CA ALA A 354 -17.04 -19.07 -1.18
C ALA A 354 -17.85 -19.63 0.01
N ALA A 355 -19.16 -19.43 0.02
CA ALA A 355 -20.05 -19.94 1.05
C ALA A 355 -20.18 -21.48 1.01
N SER A 356 -20.26 -22.07 -0.18
CA SER A 356 -20.29 -23.50 -0.38
C SER A 356 -19.01 -24.16 0.11
N TRP A 357 -17.86 -23.56 -0.17
CA TRP A 357 -16.58 -23.99 0.35
C TRP A 357 -16.54 -23.86 1.89
N ALA A 358 -16.98 -22.74 2.45
CA ALA A 358 -17.03 -22.54 3.91
C ALA A 358 -17.87 -23.61 4.60
N LYS A 359 -19.02 -23.97 4.05
CA LYS A 359 -19.87 -25.09 4.53
C LYS A 359 -19.09 -26.39 4.62
N GLN A 360 -18.38 -26.74 3.55
CA GLN A 360 -17.58 -27.98 3.51
C GLN A 360 -16.49 -27.98 4.57
N GLN A 361 -15.81 -26.84 4.79
CA GLN A 361 -14.76 -26.75 5.81
C GLN A 361 -15.32 -26.88 7.23
N LEU A 362 -16.45 -26.27 7.52
CA LEU A 362 -17.10 -26.32 8.84
C LEU A 362 -17.67 -27.72 9.18
N LEU A 363 -17.86 -28.60 8.20
CA LEU A 363 -18.30 -30.00 8.40
C LEU A 363 -17.15 -30.94 8.74
N LYS A 364 -15.91 -30.58 8.40
CA LYS A 364 -14.72 -31.34 8.78
C LYS A 364 -14.43 -31.23 10.29
#